data_3ded73b1703ef754d9c1d50e84adfa3b
#
_entry.id   3ded73b1703ef754d9c1d50e84adfa3b
#
_cell.length_a   1.000
_cell.length_b   1.000
_cell.length_c   1.000
_cell.angle_alpha   90.00
_cell.angle_beta   90.00
_cell.angle_gamma   90.00
#
_symmetry.space_group_name_H-M   'P 1'
#
loop_
_entity.id
_entity.type
_entity.pdbx_description
1 polymer ?
#
loop_
_entity_poly.entity_id
_entity_poly.type
_entity_poly.pdbx_seq_one_letter_code
_entity_poly.pdbx_strand_id
1 'polypeptide(L)'
;MSSIRWALVGTSDFALEWIAPALARAKGSSLAAVVSRDRSRAAAAAAQVGAAEAYASIEAIDRDLVDGVVLVTPNSAHGAGAIAALQRGLHVIVEKPMSHTVAECEQMIAAAETSGAMLAVAHCMEWAPPIVAARELLERSVIGRVHRARIGASFLAEPGSLRRDGVAPASGDAARFGALFDMGVHAIDTINRLLGPVAIVRSVRTDTGDADAVAELQLASGAAVELSSRWSADENFLEIVGTNGVLRSREWWGREFAGHLEIEQSGATEQVPLRRANVYDAQLSHLSDAASGRCAPATSARRGAVNVAVIEAVVRSARSGESAPVSAPRGRLG
;
A
#
# COMPACT_ATOMS: atom_id res chain seq x y z
N MET A 1 11.90 19.35 -18.21
CA MET A 1 11.01 19.40 -17.03
C MET A 1 11.84 18.97 -15.84
N SER A 2 11.80 19.68 -14.72
CA SER A 2 12.60 19.36 -13.54
C SER A 2 12.06 18.07 -12.89
N SER A 3 12.97 17.18 -12.50
CA SER A 3 12.65 16.00 -11.68
C SER A 3 12.32 16.43 -10.25
N ILE A 4 11.44 15.72 -9.58
CA ILE A 4 11.23 15.85 -8.14
C ILE A 4 12.43 15.22 -7.41
N ARG A 5 13.03 16.00 -6.52
CA ARG A 5 14.19 15.60 -5.70
C ARG A 5 13.69 15.00 -4.40
N TRP A 6 13.77 13.67 -4.29
CA TRP A 6 13.28 12.92 -3.14
C TRP A 6 14.38 12.70 -2.10
N ALA A 7 14.04 12.78 -0.82
CA ALA A 7 14.83 12.22 0.26
C ALA A 7 14.21 10.89 0.72
N LEU A 8 15.02 9.84 0.78
CA LEU A 8 14.63 8.54 1.33
C LEU A 8 14.78 8.57 2.86
N VAL A 9 13.67 8.43 3.57
CA VAL A 9 13.65 8.41 5.04
C VAL A 9 13.53 6.97 5.52
N GLY A 10 14.59 6.44 6.07
CA GLY A 10 14.76 5.04 6.47
C GLY A 10 15.92 4.38 5.73
N THR A 11 16.55 3.42 6.39
CA THR A 11 17.76 2.72 5.91
C THR A 11 17.65 1.21 6.12
N SER A 12 16.43 0.66 6.01
CA SER A 12 16.21 -0.79 5.98
C SER A 12 16.67 -1.37 4.64
N ASP A 13 16.91 -2.68 4.59
CA ASP A 13 17.27 -3.37 3.35
C ASP A 13 16.22 -3.13 2.27
N PHE A 14 14.93 -3.14 2.63
CA PHE A 14 13.86 -2.80 1.71
C PHE A 14 14.00 -1.38 1.14
N ALA A 15 14.35 -0.39 1.96
CA ALA A 15 14.55 0.98 1.52
C ALA A 15 15.73 1.09 0.54
N LEU A 16 16.86 0.44 0.86
CA LEU A 16 18.11 0.58 0.11
C LEU A 16 18.16 -0.32 -1.14
N GLU A 17 17.58 -1.52 -1.08
CA GLU A 17 17.65 -2.49 -2.18
C GLU A 17 16.49 -2.36 -3.18
N TRP A 18 15.34 -1.82 -2.76
CA TRP A 18 14.14 -1.75 -3.59
C TRP A 18 13.71 -0.33 -3.92
N ILE A 19 13.57 0.53 -2.90
CA ILE A 19 13.03 1.88 -3.11
C ILE A 19 14.07 2.84 -3.65
N ALA A 20 15.29 2.86 -3.13
CA ALA A 20 16.35 3.74 -3.63
C ALA A 20 16.68 3.49 -5.12
N PRO A 21 16.90 2.24 -5.59
CA PRO A 21 17.10 1.97 -7.01
C PRO A 21 15.89 2.34 -7.88
N ALA A 22 14.66 2.15 -7.37
CA ALA A 22 13.46 2.54 -8.09
C ALA A 22 13.34 4.07 -8.22
N LEU A 23 13.68 4.84 -7.19
CA LEU A 23 13.75 6.30 -7.26
C LEU A 23 14.76 6.79 -8.32
N ALA A 24 15.88 6.09 -8.45
CA ALA A 24 16.90 6.42 -9.46
C ALA A 24 16.44 6.11 -10.91
N ARG A 25 15.60 5.09 -11.11
CA ARG A 25 15.07 4.68 -12.43
C ARG A 25 13.77 5.37 -12.81
N ALA A 26 12.97 5.77 -11.83
CA ALA A 26 11.64 6.34 -12.05
C ALA A 26 11.69 7.65 -12.83
N LYS A 27 10.82 7.79 -13.81
CA LYS A 27 10.74 9.02 -14.64
C LYS A 27 10.29 10.20 -13.78
N GLY A 28 10.92 11.35 -13.96
CA GLY A 28 10.58 12.57 -13.22
C GLY A 28 10.96 12.52 -11.74
N SER A 29 11.82 11.58 -11.34
CA SER A 29 12.32 11.35 -9.98
C SER A 29 13.84 11.46 -9.93
N SER A 30 14.38 11.89 -8.79
CA SER A 30 15.80 11.77 -8.45
C SER A 30 15.94 11.54 -6.94
N LEU A 31 16.89 10.71 -6.54
CA LEU A 31 17.24 10.50 -5.15
C LEU A 31 18.30 11.52 -4.74
N ALA A 32 17.88 12.54 -3.99
CA ALA A 32 18.77 13.65 -3.58
C ALA A 32 19.42 13.41 -2.23
N ALA A 33 18.72 12.75 -1.31
CA ALA A 33 19.18 12.62 0.07
C ALA A 33 18.74 11.29 0.72
N VAL A 34 19.44 10.93 1.79
CA VAL A 34 18.99 9.87 2.74
C VAL A 34 18.87 10.47 4.14
N VAL A 35 17.82 10.07 4.86
CA VAL A 35 17.56 10.52 6.24
C VAL A 35 17.52 9.33 7.18
N SER A 36 18.28 9.41 8.28
CA SER A 36 18.26 8.44 9.38
C SER A 36 18.60 9.14 10.69
N ARG A 37 17.96 8.75 11.81
CA ARG A 37 18.23 9.28 13.15
C ARG A 37 19.70 9.17 13.57
N ASP A 38 20.41 8.23 12.99
CA ASP A 38 21.88 8.10 13.09
C ASP A 38 22.51 8.72 11.83
N ARG A 39 23.23 9.85 12.02
CA ARG A 39 23.85 10.60 10.92
C ARG A 39 24.92 9.77 10.18
N SER A 40 25.66 8.93 10.89
CA SER A 40 26.69 8.08 10.27
C SER A 40 26.04 7.04 9.36
N ARG A 41 24.92 6.46 9.81
CA ARG A 41 24.12 5.53 9.03
C ARG A 41 23.50 6.22 7.81
N ALA A 42 22.98 7.46 7.98
CA ALA A 42 22.47 8.23 6.86
C ALA A 42 23.55 8.48 5.80
N ALA A 43 24.76 8.87 6.21
CA ALA A 43 25.88 9.13 5.32
C ALA A 43 26.36 7.85 4.60
N ALA A 44 26.48 6.73 5.31
CA ALA A 44 26.84 5.44 4.72
C ALA A 44 25.81 4.98 3.70
N ALA A 45 24.52 5.08 4.04
CA ALA A 45 23.42 4.74 3.12
C ALA A 45 23.38 5.67 1.91
N ALA A 46 23.57 6.98 2.08
CA ALA A 46 23.64 7.94 0.97
C ALA A 46 24.77 7.58 0.00
N ALA A 47 25.96 7.28 0.51
CA ALA A 47 27.09 6.83 -0.32
C ALA A 47 26.78 5.52 -1.06
N GLN A 48 26.11 4.56 -0.41
CA GLN A 48 25.72 3.29 -1.00
C GLN A 48 24.75 3.45 -2.19
N VAL A 49 23.76 4.37 -2.06
CA VAL A 49 22.72 4.56 -3.09
C VAL A 49 23.01 5.72 -4.05
N GLY A 50 24.14 6.41 -3.89
CA GLY A 50 24.54 7.52 -4.76
C GLY A 50 23.77 8.81 -4.52
N ALA A 51 23.20 9.02 -3.32
CA ALA A 51 22.57 10.29 -2.93
C ALA A 51 23.63 11.31 -2.52
N ALA A 52 23.41 12.58 -2.88
CA ALA A 52 24.37 13.64 -2.61
C ALA A 52 24.38 14.07 -1.13
N GLU A 53 23.23 13.99 -0.45
CA GLU A 53 23.02 14.56 0.87
C GLU A 53 22.60 13.49 1.89
N ALA A 54 22.93 13.75 3.16
CA ALA A 54 22.53 12.92 4.29
C ALA A 54 22.12 13.77 5.49
N TYR A 55 20.93 13.49 6.04
CA TYR A 55 20.38 14.24 7.16
C TYR A 55 20.09 13.35 8.37
N ALA A 56 20.16 13.92 9.58
CA ALA A 56 19.83 13.20 10.82
C ALA A 56 18.33 13.21 11.16
N SER A 57 17.55 14.10 10.55
CA SER A 57 16.11 14.20 10.74
C SER A 57 15.43 14.90 9.55
N ILE A 58 14.10 14.81 9.49
CA ILE A 58 13.29 15.50 8.47
C ILE A 58 13.40 17.03 8.62
N GLU A 59 13.50 17.53 9.85
CA GLU A 59 13.62 18.94 10.16
C GLU A 59 14.95 19.53 9.65
N ALA A 60 15.99 18.70 9.52
CA ALA A 60 17.30 19.13 9.04
C ALA A 60 17.40 19.17 7.50
N ILE A 61 16.41 18.69 6.77
CA ILE A 61 16.40 18.68 5.30
C ILE A 61 16.49 20.10 4.75
N ASP A 62 17.40 20.33 3.81
CA ASP A 62 17.48 21.57 3.06
C ASP A 62 16.42 21.55 1.93
N ARG A 63 15.45 22.46 2.01
CA ARG A 63 14.36 22.58 1.03
C ARG A 63 14.81 23.11 -0.33
N ASP A 64 15.96 23.73 -0.44
CA ASP A 64 16.52 24.14 -1.72
C ASP A 64 17.10 22.94 -2.48
N LEU A 65 17.34 21.80 -1.80
CA LEU A 65 17.89 20.58 -2.38
C LEU A 65 16.89 19.42 -2.47
N VAL A 66 15.77 19.48 -1.71
CA VAL A 66 14.79 18.39 -1.60
C VAL A 66 13.37 18.91 -1.75
N ASP A 67 12.58 18.31 -2.62
CA ASP A 67 11.18 18.68 -2.89
C ASP A 67 10.18 17.80 -2.11
N GLY A 68 10.59 16.60 -1.73
CA GLY A 68 9.72 15.66 -1.02
C GLY A 68 10.45 14.51 -0.34
N VAL A 69 9.73 13.74 0.44
CA VAL A 69 10.25 12.58 1.15
C VAL A 69 9.51 11.30 0.77
N VAL A 70 10.23 10.17 0.72
CA VAL A 70 9.67 8.83 0.67
C VAL A 70 9.93 8.19 2.04
N LEU A 71 8.86 8.00 2.82
CA LEU A 71 8.95 7.46 4.19
C LEU A 71 8.91 5.93 4.14
N VAL A 72 10.04 5.30 4.46
CA VAL A 72 10.23 3.84 4.55
C VAL A 72 10.73 3.53 5.96
N THR A 73 10.01 4.03 6.94
CA THR A 73 10.27 3.86 8.37
C THR A 73 9.37 2.75 8.94
N PRO A 74 9.57 2.30 10.17
CA PRO A 74 8.56 1.47 10.84
C PRO A 74 7.19 2.15 10.85
N ASN A 75 6.12 1.38 10.67
CA ASN A 75 4.74 1.87 10.53
C ASN A 75 4.32 2.87 11.63
N SER A 76 4.79 2.66 12.86
CA SER A 76 4.53 3.55 14.02
C SER A 76 5.16 4.95 13.90
N ALA A 77 6.07 5.16 12.95
CA ALA A 77 6.71 6.44 12.71
C ALA A 77 6.14 7.18 11.48
N HIS A 78 5.22 6.56 10.73
CA HIS A 78 4.66 7.12 9.51
C HIS A 78 3.94 8.45 9.77
N GLY A 79 3.02 8.50 10.73
CA GLY A 79 2.21 9.68 11.03
C GLY A 79 3.06 10.88 11.41
N ALA A 80 3.93 10.72 12.41
CA ALA A 80 4.82 11.79 12.88
C ALA A 80 5.76 12.26 11.77
N GLY A 81 6.37 11.35 11.01
CA GLY A 81 7.27 11.67 9.91
C GLY A 81 6.57 12.41 8.77
N ALA A 82 5.37 11.96 8.39
CA ALA A 82 4.60 12.60 7.33
C ALA A 82 4.16 14.01 7.74
N ILE A 83 3.63 14.19 8.95
CA ILE A 83 3.21 15.49 9.45
C ILE A 83 4.40 16.47 9.51
N ALA A 84 5.56 16.03 10.02
CA ALA A 84 6.76 16.87 10.06
C ALA A 84 7.21 17.33 8.66
N ALA A 85 7.20 16.43 7.68
CA ALA A 85 7.55 16.75 6.29
C ALA A 85 6.54 17.72 5.64
N LEU A 86 5.22 17.43 5.80
CA LEU A 86 4.15 18.27 5.27
C LEU A 86 4.16 19.69 5.85
N GLN A 87 4.38 19.85 7.16
CA GLN A 87 4.50 21.15 7.81
C GLN A 87 5.67 21.98 7.26
N ARG A 88 6.65 21.34 6.66
CA ARG A 88 7.75 21.98 5.95
C ARG A 88 7.44 22.23 4.46
N GLY A 89 6.24 21.88 3.99
CA GLY A 89 5.83 22.00 2.58
C GLY A 89 6.53 20.98 1.66
N LEU A 90 7.07 19.89 2.20
CA LEU A 90 7.62 18.77 1.42
C LEU A 90 6.51 17.84 0.99
N HIS A 91 6.53 17.38 -0.28
CA HIS A 91 5.67 16.29 -0.73
C HIS A 91 6.00 15.00 0.02
N VAL A 92 5.00 14.16 0.26
CA VAL A 92 5.18 12.91 1.02
C VAL A 92 4.62 11.72 0.25
N ILE A 93 5.46 10.71 0.07
CA ILE A 93 5.06 9.34 -0.22
C ILE A 93 5.34 8.53 1.04
N VAL A 94 4.31 7.95 1.65
CA VAL A 94 4.45 7.11 2.86
C VAL A 94 4.23 5.64 2.51
N GLU A 95 5.08 4.74 3.04
CA GLU A 95 4.86 3.30 2.91
C GLU A 95 3.54 2.86 3.55
N LYS A 96 3.05 1.74 3.03
CA LYS A 96 1.84 1.10 3.54
C LYS A 96 2.14 0.32 4.87
N PRO A 97 1.17 0.20 5.75
CA PRO A 97 -0.08 0.95 5.80
C PRO A 97 0.20 2.42 6.08
N MET A 98 -0.68 3.32 5.64
CA MET A 98 -0.52 4.76 5.86
C MET A 98 -0.28 5.10 7.32
N SER A 99 -1.01 4.44 8.21
CA SER A 99 -0.92 4.54 9.67
C SER A 99 -1.58 3.31 10.31
N HIS A 100 -1.52 3.21 11.65
CA HIS A 100 -2.24 2.19 12.40
C HIS A 100 -3.69 2.57 12.72
N THR A 101 -4.07 3.84 12.60
CA THR A 101 -5.42 4.33 12.94
C THR A 101 -5.94 5.34 11.92
N VAL A 102 -7.27 5.35 11.75
CA VAL A 102 -7.94 6.36 10.91
C VAL A 102 -7.71 7.76 11.47
N ALA A 103 -7.72 7.94 12.79
CA ALA A 103 -7.51 9.24 13.41
C ALA A 103 -6.14 9.84 13.06
N GLU A 104 -5.07 9.04 13.02
CA GLU A 104 -3.75 9.50 12.60
C GLU A 104 -3.71 9.77 11.08
N CYS A 105 -4.38 8.96 10.26
CA CYS A 105 -4.54 9.25 8.83
C CYS A 105 -5.23 10.60 8.60
N GLU A 106 -6.28 10.93 9.36
CA GLU A 106 -6.98 12.22 9.27
C GLU A 106 -6.07 13.39 9.64
N GLN A 107 -5.19 13.24 10.64
CA GLN A 107 -4.19 14.26 10.99
C GLN A 107 -3.16 14.48 9.86
N MET A 108 -2.69 13.40 9.25
CA MET A 108 -1.78 13.48 8.09
C MET A 108 -2.45 14.18 6.91
N ILE A 109 -3.72 13.86 6.62
CA ILE A 109 -4.50 14.49 5.53
C ILE A 109 -4.68 15.99 5.83
N ALA A 110 -5.04 16.36 7.05
CA ALA A 110 -5.20 17.75 7.45
C ALA A 110 -3.88 18.55 7.31
N ALA A 111 -2.75 17.94 7.64
CA ALA A 111 -1.44 18.54 7.44
C ALA A 111 -1.13 18.78 5.95
N ALA A 112 -1.47 17.82 5.08
CA ALA A 112 -1.32 17.94 3.63
C ALA A 112 -2.23 19.04 3.05
N GLU A 113 -3.49 19.10 3.47
CA GLU A 113 -4.44 20.15 3.06
C GLU A 113 -3.95 21.55 3.49
N THR A 114 -3.39 21.66 4.69
CA THR A 114 -2.87 22.93 5.23
C THR A 114 -1.64 23.42 4.48
N SER A 115 -0.72 22.51 4.15
CA SER A 115 0.54 22.86 3.48
C SER A 115 0.39 23.01 1.95
N GLY A 116 -0.64 22.42 1.35
CA GLY A 116 -0.79 22.29 -0.10
C GLY A 116 0.17 21.29 -0.73
N ALA A 117 0.94 20.54 0.08
CA ALA A 117 1.85 19.52 -0.40
C ALA A 117 1.12 18.17 -0.65
N MET A 118 1.60 17.41 -1.64
CA MET A 118 1.04 16.08 -1.92
C MET A 118 1.32 15.10 -0.78
N LEU A 119 0.29 14.34 -0.38
CA LEU A 119 0.42 13.15 0.45
C LEU A 119 -0.16 11.95 -0.31
N ALA A 120 0.66 10.93 -0.55
CA ALA A 120 0.28 9.70 -1.21
C ALA A 120 0.79 8.49 -0.44
N VAL A 121 0.13 7.33 -0.61
CA VAL A 121 0.51 6.06 0.02
C VAL A 121 1.15 5.14 -1.01
N ALA A 122 2.20 4.42 -0.64
CA ALA A 122 2.92 3.50 -1.51
C ALA A 122 2.18 2.17 -1.70
N HIS A 123 0.99 2.21 -2.31
CA HIS A 123 0.23 1.02 -2.71
C HIS A 123 0.67 0.53 -4.09
N CYS A 124 1.85 -0.08 -4.17
CA CYS A 124 2.52 -0.46 -5.41
C CYS A 124 1.73 -1.46 -6.27
N MET A 125 0.82 -2.23 -5.69
CA MET A 125 -0.01 -3.19 -6.44
C MET A 125 -0.99 -2.54 -7.42
N GLU A 126 -1.26 -1.23 -7.32
CA GLU A 126 -1.98 -0.47 -8.34
C GLU A 126 -1.38 -0.66 -9.75
N TRP A 127 -0.06 -0.89 -9.83
CA TRP A 127 0.69 -1.08 -11.08
C TRP A 127 1.08 -2.53 -11.37
N ALA A 128 0.61 -3.48 -10.57
CA ALA A 128 0.87 -4.90 -10.84
C ALA A 128 0.14 -5.34 -12.12
N PRO A 129 0.83 -6.00 -13.08
CA PRO A 129 0.25 -6.34 -14.38
C PRO A 129 -1.11 -7.07 -14.31
N PRO A 130 -1.32 -8.07 -13.41
CA PRO A 130 -2.64 -8.70 -13.29
C PRO A 130 -3.73 -7.74 -12.80
N ILE A 131 -3.38 -6.80 -11.91
CA ILE A 131 -4.33 -5.84 -11.35
C ILE A 131 -4.73 -4.79 -12.39
N VAL A 132 -3.76 -4.30 -13.17
CA VAL A 132 -4.02 -3.40 -14.29
C VAL A 132 -4.95 -4.06 -15.32
N ALA A 133 -4.64 -5.29 -15.74
CA ALA A 133 -5.46 -6.02 -16.70
C ALA A 133 -6.86 -6.38 -16.15
N ALA A 134 -6.94 -6.83 -14.88
CA ALA A 134 -8.22 -7.10 -14.24
C ALA A 134 -9.11 -5.85 -14.19
N ARG A 135 -8.53 -4.69 -13.86
CA ARG A 135 -9.26 -3.41 -13.86
C ARG A 135 -9.83 -3.09 -15.23
N GLU A 136 -9.03 -3.16 -16.28
CA GLU A 136 -9.48 -2.90 -17.66
C GLU A 136 -10.63 -3.82 -18.07
N LEU A 137 -10.58 -5.12 -17.71
CA LEU A 137 -11.64 -6.08 -17.98
C LEU A 137 -12.91 -5.78 -17.19
N LEU A 138 -12.80 -5.38 -15.93
CA LEU A 138 -13.91 -5.01 -15.06
C LEU A 138 -14.59 -3.71 -15.54
N GLU A 139 -13.81 -2.69 -15.88
CA GLU A 139 -14.32 -1.41 -16.44
C GLU A 139 -15.12 -1.64 -17.73
N ARG A 140 -14.72 -2.61 -18.54
CA ARG A 140 -15.44 -3.06 -19.75
C ARG A 140 -16.60 -4.03 -19.45
N SER A 141 -16.85 -4.35 -18.18
CA SER A 141 -17.89 -5.31 -17.74
C SER A 141 -17.78 -6.69 -18.38
N VAL A 142 -16.57 -7.15 -18.71
CA VAL A 142 -16.36 -8.39 -19.47
C VAL A 142 -16.93 -9.60 -18.74
N ILE A 143 -16.79 -9.69 -17.41
CA ILE A 143 -17.37 -10.78 -16.60
C ILE A 143 -18.79 -10.45 -16.07
N GLY A 144 -19.38 -9.33 -16.51
CA GLY A 144 -20.70 -8.88 -16.03
C GLY A 144 -20.66 -8.32 -14.61
N ARG A 145 -21.79 -8.35 -13.89
CA ARG A 145 -21.91 -7.83 -12.53
C ARG A 145 -21.20 -8.77 -11.54
N VAL A 146 -20.22 -8.24 -10.81
CA VAL A 146 -19.52 -8.99 -9.76
C VAL A 146 -20.45 -9.22 -8.57
N HIS A 147 -20.46 -10.45 -8.04
CA HIS A 147 -21.25 -10.83 -6.86
C HIS A 147 -20.42 -11.52 -5.79
N ARG A 148 -19.23 -12.03 -6.11
CA ARG A 148 -18.30 -12.64 -5.14
C ARG A 148 -16.86 -12.44 -5.59
N ALA A 149 -15.96 -12.33 -4.61
CA ALA A 149 -14.53 -12.41 -4.85
C ALA A 149 -13.83 -13.13 -3.69
N ARG A 150 -12.61 -13.61 -3.95
CA ARG A 150 -11.67 -14.14 -2.96
C ARG A 150 -10.30 -13.59 -3.26
N ILE A 151 -9.57 -13.17 -2.22
CA ILE A 151 -8.22 -12.65 -2.37
C ILE A 151 -7.35 -13.11 -1.20
N GLY A 152 -6.18 -13.65 -1.52
CA GLY A 152 -5.16 -14.02 -0.57
C GLY A 152 -3.88 -13.23 -0.81
N ALA A 153 -3.34 -12.62 0.26
CA ALA A 153 -2.05 -11.95 0.28
C ALA A 153 -1.29 -12.44 1.50
N SER A 154 -0.43 -13.42 1.32
CA SER A 154 0.24 -14.14 2.39
C SER A 154 1.64 -14.56 1.97
N PHE A 155 2.53 -14.76 2.92
CA PHE A 155 3.82 -15.40 2.71
C PHE A 155 4.25 -16.14 3.97
N LEU A 156 5.07 -17.18 3.80
CA LEU A 156 5.63 -17.90 4.92
C LEU A 156 6.77 -17.10 5.54
N ALA A 157 6.54 -16.54 6.73
CA ALA A 157 7.51 -15.71 7.40
C ALA A 157 8.50 -16.55 8.23
N GLU A 158 9.79 -16.26 8.10
CA GLU A 158 10.82 -16.84 8.98
C GLU A 158 10.62 -16.33 10.42
N PRO A 159 10.69 -17.21 11.44
CA PRO A 159 10.55 -16.81 12.82
C PRO A 159 11.48 -15.64 13.21
N GLY A 160 10.92 -14.55 13.67
CA GLY A 160 11.65 -13.35 14.12
C GLY A 160 12.13 -12.39 13.03
N SER A 161 12.00 -12.72 11.74
CA SER A 161 12.38 -11.82 10.63
C SER A 161 11.56 -10.52 10.66
N LEU A 162 10.26 -10.62 10.80
CA LEU A 162 9.32 -9.50 10.78
C LEU A 162 9.59 -8.43 11.84
N ARG A 163 10.12 -8.83 12.99
CA ARG A 163 10.51 -7.91 14.07
C ARG A 163 11.81 -7.16 13.75
N ARG A 164 12.75 -7.82 13.09
CA ARG A 164 14.02 -7.22 12.66
C ARG A 164 13.80 -6.16 11.60
N ASP A 165 12.86 -6.41 10.69
CA ASP A 165 12.55 -5.51 9.58
C ASP A 165 11.61 -4.36 9.98
N GLY A 166 11.18 -4.30 11.25
CA GLY A 166 10.29 -3.26 11.76
C GLY A 166 8.84 -3.37 11.25
N VAL A 167 8.49 -4.49 10.60
CA VAL A 167 7.16 -4.75 10.05
C VAL A 167 6.17 -5.09 11.16
N ALA A 168 6.57 -5.93 12.12
CA ALA A 168 5.73 -6.29 13.25
C ALA A 168 6.00 -5.36 14.44
N PRO A 169 5.02 -4.55 14.87
CA PRO A 169 5.15 -3.76 16.09
C PRO A 169 5.31 -4.65 17.32
N ALA A 170 5.97 -4.13 18.35
CA ALA A 170 6.25 -4.89 19.56
C ALA A 170 4.99 -5.16 20.43
N SER A 171 3.88 -4.41 20.20
CA SER A 171 2.68 -4.50 21.03
C SER A 171 1.43 -3.94 20.32
N GLY A 172 0.27 -4.16 20.92
CA GLY A 172 -1.02 -3.65 20.43
C GLY A 172 -1.62 -4.47 19.27
N ASP A 173 -2.66 -3.91 18.65
CA ASP A 173 -3.39 -4.59 17.56
C ASP A 173 -2.54 -4.86 16.34
N ALA A 174 -1.67 -3.93 15.98
CA ALA A 174 -0.77 -4.12 14.85
C ALA A 174 0.22 -5.28 15.06
N ALA A 175 0.59 -5.59 16.32
CA ALA A 175 1.39 -6.78 16.63
C ALA A 175 0.54 -8.07 16.54
N ARG A 176 -0.71 -7.98 16.99
CA ARG A 176 -1.64 -9.09 17.02
C ARG A 176 -2.17 -9.47 15.63
N PHE A 177 -2.39 -8.48 14.77
CA PHE A 177 -2.87 -8.66 13.40
C PHE A 177 -1.80 -8.32 12.37
N GLY A 178 -0.54 -8.69 12.64
CA GLY A 178 0.61 -8.25 11.85
C GLY A 178 0.50 -8.55 10.36
N ALA A 179 0.07 -9.76 9.97
CA ALA A 179 -0.11 -10.12 8.57
C ALA A 179 -1.16 -9.22 7.88
N LEU A 180 -2.23 -8.82 8.59
CA LEU A 180 -3.26 -7.93 8.04
C LEU A 180 -2.71 -6.53 7.75
N PHE A 181 -1.90 -5.97 8.65
CA PHE A 181 -1.26 -4.66 8.45
C PHE A 181 -0.16 -4.70 7.40
N ASP A 182 0.53 -5.84 7.24
CA ASP A 182 1.61 -5.99 6.28
C ASP A 182 1.09 -6.37 4.88
N MET A 183 0.47 -7.54 4.76
CA MET A 183 0.05 -8.10 3.48
C MET A 183 -1.43 -7.86 3.19
N GLY A 184 -2.28 -7.96 4.20
CA GLY A 184 -3.73 -7.76 4.06
C GLY A 184 -4.09 -6.38 3.55
N VAL A 185 -3.31 -5.36 3.87
CA VAL A 185 -3.51 -3.99 3.36
C VAL A 185 -3.40 -3.91 1.83
N HIS A 186 -2.55 -4.72 1.19
CA HIS A 186 -2.47 -4.81 -0.27
C HIS A 186 -3.73 -5.41 -0.86
N ALA A 187 -4.26 -6.46 -0.24
CA ALA A 187 -5.50 -7.10 -0.66
C ALA A 187 -6.71 -6.17 -0.46
N ILE A 188 -6.79 -5.47 0.68
CA ILE A 188 -7.83 -4.46 0.95
C ILE A 188 -7.79 -3.34 -0.09
N ASP A 189 -6.61 -2.82 -0.39
CA ASP A 189 -6.43 -1.79 -1.40
C ASP A 189 -6.88 -2.26 -2.78
N THR A 190 -6.50 -3.49 -3.16
CA THR A 190 -6.91 -4.12 -4.42
C THR A 190 -8.42 -4.32 -4.49
N ILE A 191 -9.08 -4.79 -3.42
CA ILE A 191 -10.54 -4.92 -3.33
C ILE A 191 -11.20 -3.56 -3.55
N ASN A 192 -10.83 -2.55 -2.76
CA ASN A 192 -11.42 -1.22 -2.85
C ASN A 192 -11.23 -0.61 -4.25
N ARG A 193 -10.10 -0.88 -4.89
CA ARG A 193 -9.76 -0.36 -6.22
C ARG A 193 -10.53 -1.04 -7.35
N LEU A 194 -10.63 -2.36 -7.33
CA LEU A 194 -11.22 -3.14 -8.40
C LEU A 194 -12.75 -3.29 -8.28
N LEU A 195 -13.24 -3.44 -7.04
CA LEU A 195 -14.60 -3.89 -6.78
C LEU A 195 -15.47 -2.85 -6.05
N GLY A 196 -14.87 -1.75 -5.62
CA GLY A 196 -15.51 -0.71 -4.85
C GLY A 196 -15.41 -0.90 -3.33
N PRO A 197 -15.92 0.06 -2.55
CA PRO A 197 -15.62 0.15 -1.13
C PRO A 197 -16.23 -1.00 -0.32
N VAL A 198 -15.44 -1.50 0.64
CA VAL A 198 -15.90 -2.41 1.69
C VAL A 198 -16.81 -1.61 2.63
N ALA A 199 -18.05 -2.10 2.83
CA ALA A 199 -19.04 -1.47 3.70
C ALA A 199 -19.11 -2.12 5.09
N ILE A 200 -18.98 -3.44 5.16
CA ILE A 200 -19.16 -4.21 6.40
C ILE A 200 -18.16 -5.36 6.43
N VAL A 201 -17.53 -5.58 7.57
CA VAL A 201 -16.86 -6.84 7.93
C VAL A 201 -17.90 -7.73 8.60
N ARG A 202 -18.20 -8.88 7.99
CA ARG A 202 -19.24 -9.82 8.46
C ARG A 202 -18.74 -10.74 9.56
N SER A 203 -17.54 -11.29 9.36
CA SER A 203 -16.88 -12.18 10.31
C SER A 203 -15.38 -12.16 10.13
N VAL A 204 -14.67 -12.52 11.19
CA VAL A 204 -13.20 -12.69 11.17
C VAL A 204 -12.85 -13.97 11.90
N ARG A 205 -11.96 -14.76 11.29
CA ARG A 205 -11.30 -15.90 11.93
C ARG A 205 -9.83 -15.61 12.04
N THR A 206 -9.27 -15.80 13.21
CA THR A 206 -7.83 -15.74 13.47
C THR A 206 -7.35 -17.11 13.91
N ASP A 207 -6.09 -17.43 13.67
CA ASP A 207 -5.49 -18.64 14.24
C ASP A 207 -4.97 -18.40 15.68
N THR A 208 -4.38 -19.45 16.28
CA THR A 208 -3.91 -19.43 17.67
C THR A 208 -2.78 -18.44 17.97
N GLY A 209 -2.20 -17.80 16.95
CA GLY A 209 -1.14 -16.79 17.10
C GLY A 209 -1.62 -15.36 16.82
N ASP A 210 -2.88 -15.18 16.41
CA ASP A 210 -3.50 -13.90 16.00
C ASP A 210 -2.74 -13.12 14.89
N ALA A 211 -1.66 -13.72 14.34
CA ALA A 211 -0.90 -13.09 13.26
C ALA A 211 -1.65 -13.17 11.93
N ASP A 212 -2.41 -14.24 11.73
CA ASP A 212 -3.16 -14.55 10.52
C ASP A 212 -4.62 -14.14 10.66
N ALA A 213 -5.22 -13.68 9.58
CA ALA A 213 -6.63 -13.30 9.55
C ALA A 213 -7.31 -13.76 8.26
N VAL A 214 -8.50 -14.34 8.40
CA VAL A 214 -9.44 -14.56 7.29
C VAL A 214 -10.73 -13.83 7.60
N ALA A 215 -11.10 -12.88 6.75
CA ALA A 215 -12.27 -12.03 6.95
C ALA A 215 -13.29 -12.19 5.83
N GLU A 216 -14.56 -12.24 6.18
CA GLU A 216 -15.67 -12.12 5.25
C GLU A 216 -16.13 -10.66 5.21
N LEU A 217 -16.05 -10.06 4.04
CA LEU A 217 -16.36 -8.66 3.78
C LEU A 217 -17.60 -8.56 2.90
N GLN A 218 -18.36 -7.49 3.06
CA GLN A 218 -19.43 -7.10 2.13
C GLN A 218 -19.11 -5.72 1.57
N LEU A 219 -19.13 -5.62 0.24
CA LEU A 219 -18.97 -4.36 -0.47
C LEU A 219 -20.26 -3.52 -0.44
N ALA A 220 -20.15 -2.23 -0.69
CA ALA A 220 -21.30 -1.35 -0.85
C ALA A 220 -22.23 -1.79 -2.00
N SER A 221 -21.71 -2.47 -3.02
CA SER A 221 -22.50 -3.08 -4.12
C SER A 221 -23.32 -4.30 -3.67
N GLY A 222 -23.10 -4.82 -2.46
CA GLY A 222 -23.69 -6.07 -1.95
C GLY A 222 -22.87 -7.33 -2.26
N ALA A 223 -21.81 -7.24 -3.06
CA ALA A 223 -20.93 -8.37 -3.33
C ALA A 223 -20.18 -8.86 -2.08
N ALA A 224 -20.01 -10.18 -1.95
CA ALA A 224 -19.28 -10.80 -0.86
C ALA A 224 -17.80 -10.98 -1.24
N VAL A 225 -16.88 -10.75 -0.28
CA VAL A 225 -15.44 -10.94 -0.49
C VAL A 225 -14.86 -11.72 0.68
N GLU A 226 -14.10 -12.78 0.39
CA GLU A 226 -13.23 -13.46 1.34
C GLU A 226 -11.81 -12.90 1.21
N LEU A 227 -11.28 -12.35 2.30
CA LEU A 227 -9.91 -11.86 2.42
C LEU A 227 -9.11 -12.83 3.29
N SER A 228 -7.97 -13.34 2.78
CA SER A 228 -6.99 -14.10 3.57
C SER A 228 -5.67 -13.34 3.65
N SER A 229 -5.12 -13.22 4.86
CA SER A 229 -3.81 -12.61 5.08
C SER A 229 -3.06 -13.36 6.16
N ARG A 230 -1.92 -13.98 5.81
CA ARG A 230 -1.20 -14.90 6.68
C ARG A 230 0.31 -14.75 6.57
N TRP A 231 0.96 -14.99 7.69
CA TRP A 231 2.40 -15.22 7.77
C TRP A 231 2.76 -16.71 7.93
N SER A 232 1.73 -17.56 8.08
CA SER A 232 1.88 -19.02 8.25
C SER A 232 1.71 -19.82 6.96
N ALA A 233 1.38 -19.17 5.85
CA ALA A 233 1.12 -19.83 4.57
C ALA A 233 1.60 -18.95 3.41
N ASP A 234 1.96 -19.56 2.29
CA ASP A 234 2.24 -18.87 1.03
C ASP A 234 1.00 -18.97 0.12
N GLU A 235 0.09 -17.99 0.28
CA GLU A 235 -1.17 -17.91 -0.47
C GLU A 235 -1.23 -16.60 -1.25
N ASN A 236 -1.14 -16.70 -2.57
CA ASN A 236 -1.19 -15.56 -3.48
C ASN A 236 -2.23 -15.81 -4.58
N PHE A 237 -3.49 -15.51 -4.29
CA PHE A 237 -4.58 -15.72 -5.23
C PHE A 237 -5.55 -14.55 -5.29
N LEU A 238 -6.16 -14.36 -6.44
CA LEU A 238 -7.29 -13.47 -6.69
C LEU A 238 -8.32 -14.21 -7.56
N GLU A 239 -9.56 -14.29 -7.11
CA GLU A 239 -10.70 -14.78 -7.87
C GLU A 239 -11.83 -13.75 -7.80
N ILE A 240 -12.36 -13.35 -8.97
CA ILE A 240 -13.48 -12.41 -9.07
C ILE A 240 -14.56 -13.07 -9.92
N VAL A 241 -15.72 -13.32 -9.32
CA VAL A 241 -16.85 -14.02 -9.95
C VAL A 241 -17.94 -13.02 -10.33
N GLY A 242 -18.17 -12.91 -11.61
CA GLY A 242 -19.24 -12.12 -12.19
C GLY A 242 -20.37 -12.99 -12.79
N THR A 243 -21.42 -12.35 -13.27
CA THR A 243 -22.57 -13.05 -13.89
C THR A 243 -22.25 -13.72 -15.22
N ASN A 244 -21.19 -13.30 -15.91
CA ASN A 244 -20.83 -13.76 -17.26
C ASN A 244 -19.44 -14.38 -17.34
N GLY A 245 -18.74 -14.54 -16.22
CA GLY A 245 -17.39 -15.12 -16.22
C GLY A 245 -16.67 -14.96 -14.91
N VAL A 246 -15.43 -15.44 -14.87
CA VAL A 246 -14.56 -15.41 -13.69
C VAL A 246 -13.17 -14.94 -14.11
N LEU A 247 -12.58 -14.04 -13.34
CA LEU A 247 -11.16 -13.70 -13.42
C LEU A 247 -10.42 -14.43 -12.32
N ARG A 248 -9.27 -15.05 -12.63
CA ARG A 248 -8.41 -15.72 -11.66
C ARG A 248 -6.96 -15.34 -11.84
N SER A 249 -6.27 -15.12 -10.75
CA SER A 249 -4.82 -14.99 -10.69
C SER A 249 -4.28 -15.83 -9.54
N ARG A 250 -3.18 -16.56 -9.77
CA ARG A 250 -2.42 -17.27 -8.73
C ARG A 250 -1.17 -16.52 -8.33
N GLU A 251 -0.85 -15.43 -9.05
CA GLU A 251 0.30 -14.57 -8.84
C GLU A 251 -0.14 -13.13 -9.15
N TRP A 252 -0.94 -12.52 -8.27
CA TRP A 252 -1.44 -11.18 -8.50
C TRP A 252 -0.56 -10.09 -7.88
N TRP A 253 0.33 -10.45 -6.98
CA TRP A 253 1.29 -9.53 -6.38
C TRP A 253 2.73 -10.02 -6.52
N GLY A 254 3.67 -9.10 -6.57
CA GLY A 254 5.10 -9.36 -6.72
C GLY A 254 5.86 -8.07 -7.01
N ARG A 255 7.18 -8.09 -6.89
CA ARG A 255 8.02 -6.90 -7.03
C ARG A 255 8.45 -6.64 -8.47
N GLU A 256 8.96 -7.68 -9.15
CA GLU A 256 9.42 -7.62 -10.53
C GLU A 256 8.75 -8.72 -11.33
N PHE A 257 7.63 -8.40 -12.01
CA PHE A 257 6.92 -9.50 -12.52
C PHE A 257 5.95 -9.29 -13.69
N ALA A 258 5.66 -10.36 -14.42
CA ALA A 258 4.57 -10.40 -15.37
C ALA A 258 3.26 -10.77 -14.69
N GLY A 259 3.31 -11.64 -13.66
CA GLY A 259 2.14 -12.19 -13.01
C GLY A 259 1.37 -13.18 -13.86
N HIS A 260 0.21 -13.54 -13.39
CA HIS A 260 -0.72 -14.45 -14.06
C HIS A 260 -2.14 -13.91 -13.94
N LEU A 261 -2.89 -13.94 -15.04
CA LEU A 261 -4.33 -13.67 -15.04
C LEU A 261 -5.00 -14.53 -16.12
N GLU A 262 -6.09 -15.18 -15.77
CA GLU A 262 -6.95 -15.91 -16.70
C GLU A 262 -8.39 -15.44 -16.59
N ILE A 263 -9.10 -15.55 -17.68
CA ILE A 263 -10.55 -15.32 -17.76
C ILE A 263 -11.26 -16.61 -18.18
N GLU A 264 -12.30 -16.96 -17.44
CA GLU A 264 -13.21 -18.05 -17.80
C GLU A 264 -14.55 -17.47 -18.22
N GLN A 265 -14.99 -17.79 -19.44
CA GLN A 265 -16.29 -17.41 -20.00
C GLN A 265 -16.85 -18.54 -20.87
N SER A 266 -18.15 -18.79 -20.81
CA SER A 266 -18.84 -19.79 -21.64
C SER A 266 -18.19 -21.20 -21.63
N GLY A 267 -17.55 -21.56 -20.50
CA GLY A 267 -16.87 -22.85 -20.33
C GLY A 267 -15.46 -22.92 -20.93
N ALA A 268 -14.94 -21.84 -21.48
CA ALA A 268 -13.56 -21.72 -21.95
C ALA A 268 -12.73 -20.86 -20.98
N THR A 269 -11.46 -21.24 -20.77
CA THR A 269 -10.49 -20.46 -20.00
C THR A 269 -9.38 -19.99 -20.92
N GLU A 270 -9.09 -18.69 -20.87
CA GLU A 270 -8.07 -18.04 -21.69
C GLU A 270 -7.08 -17.26 -20.78
N GLN A 271 -5.79 -17.29 -21.16
CA GLN A 271 -4.78 -16.45 -20.52
C GLN A 271 -4.90 -15.01 -21.01
N VAL A 272 -4.92 -14.07 -20.07
CA VAL A 272 -4.89 -12.64 -20.36
C VAL A 272 -3.44 -12.20 -20.59
N PRO A 273 -3.09 -11.63 -21.75
CA PRO A 273 -1.75 -11.13 -22.01
C PRO A 273 -1.37 -10.02 -21.02
N LEU A 274 -0.24 -10.16 -20.35
CA LEU A 274 0.25 -9.19 -19.37
C LEU A 274 1.56 -8.54 -19.85
N ARG A 275 1.71 -7.24 -19.55
CA ARG A 275 2.97 -6.51 -19.81
C ARG A 275 3.82 -6.54 -18.54
N ARG A 276 5.08 -6.98 -18.65
CA ARG A 276 6.00 -6.93 -17.51
C ARG A 276 6.18 -5.49 -17.02
N ALA A 277 6.20 -5.30 -15.72
CA ALA A 277 6.43 -4.02 -15.08
C ALA A 277 7.18 -4.20 -13.76
N ASN A 278 8.06 -3.24 -13.44
CA ASN A 278 8.52 -3.06 -12.07
C ASN A 278 7.50 -2.13 -11.38
N VAL A 279 6.83 -2.65 -10.36
CA VAL A 279 5.73 -1.93 -9.69
C VAL A 279 6.20 -0.68 -8.95
N TYR A 280 7.43 -0.69 -8.42
CA TYR A 280 8.00 0.47 -7.73
C TYR A 280 8.42 1.56 -8.69
N ASP A 281 9.04 1.22 -9.84
CA ASP A 281 9.39 2.18 -10.88
C ASP A 281 8.15 2.88 -11.43
N ALA A 282 7.08 2.13 -11.67
CA ALA A 282 5.80 2.65 -12.14
C ALA A 282 5.14 3.55 -11.09
N GLN A 283 5.08 3.09 -9.83
CA GLN A 283 4.56 3.86 -8.70
C GLN A 283 5.28 5.20 -8.55
N LEU A 284 6.61 5.17 -8.43
CA LEU A 284 7.42 6.36 -8.18
C LEU A 284 7.43 7.32 -9.35
N SER A 285 7.36 6.82 -10.59
CA SER A 285 7.17 7.67 -11.78
C SER A 285 5.84 8.41 -11.72
N HIS A 286 4.73 7.69 -11.45
CA HIS A 286 3.40 8.29 -11.34
C HIS A 286 3.32 9.30 -10.18
N LEU A 287 3.84 8.94 -8.99
CA LEU A 287 3.77 9.83 -7.82
C LEU A 287 4.70 11.04 -7.96
N SER A 288 5.80 10.95 -8.71
CA SER A 288 6.61 12.11 -9.09
C SER A 288 5.87 13.04 -10.08
N ASP A 289 5.12 12.46 -11.01
CA ASP A 289 4.22 13.22 -11.87
C ASP A 289 3.13 13.94 -11.06
N ALA A 290 2.54 13.25 -10.08
CA ALA A 290 1.55 13.86 -9.20
C ALA A 290 2.14 14.98 -8.33
N ALA A 291 3.31 14.78 -7.73
CA ALA A 291 4.00 15.80 -6.94
C ALA A 291 4.35 17.05 -7.77
N SER A 292 4.60 16.88 -9.07
CA SER A 292 4.82 18.01 -9.99
C SER A 292 3.54 18.66 -10.52
N GLY A 293 2.35 18.22 -10.07
CA GLY A 293 1.05 18.74 -10.47
C GLY A 293 0.57 18.28 -11.86
N ARG A 294 1.23 17.28 -12.48
CA ARG A 294 0.84 16.75 -13.81
C ARG A 294 -0.40 15.87 -13.79
N CYS A 295 -0.67 15.21 -12.67
CA CYS A 295 -1.86 14.38 -12.46
C CYS A 295 -2.23 14.33 -10.98
N ALA A 296 -3.40 13.78 -10.66
CA ALA A 296 -3.73 13.43 -9.28
C ALA A 296 -3.03 12.12 -8.87
N PRO A 297 -2.66 11.93 -7.59
CA PRO A 297 -2.06 10.68 -7.14
C PRO A 297 -3.08 9.54 -7.16
N ALA A 298 -2.79 8.46 -7.91
CA ALA A 298 -3.66 7.29 -8.01
C ALA A 298 -3.86 6.57 -6.66
N THR A 299 -2.86 6.68 -5.78
CA THR A 299 -2.86 6.12 -4.41
C THR A 299 -2.88 7.26 -3.39
N SER A 300 -3.96 8.05 -3.40
CA SER A 300 -4.12 9.21 -2.54
C SER A 300 -4.14 8.85 -1.04
N ALA A 301 -3.84 9.83 -0.18
CA ALA A 301 -3.93 9.67 1.27
C ALA A 301 -5.34 9.24 1.73
N ARG A 302 -6.40 9.75 1.09
CA ARG A 302 -7.79 9.36 1.40
C ARG A 302 -8.05 7.89 1.10
N ARG A 303 -7.52 7.36 -0.01
CA ARG A 303 -7.56 5.93 -0.31
C ARG A 303 -6.83 5.12 0.77
N GLY A 304 -5.64 5.57 1.19
CA GLY A 304 -4.90 4.94 2.29
C GLY A 304 -5.69 4.92 3.60
N ALA A 305 -6.35 6.03 3.96
CA ALA A 305 -7.18 6.10 5.14
C ALA A 305 -8.42 5.17 5.08
N VAL A 306 -9.03 4.99 3.91
CA VAL A 306 -10.11 4.00 3.70
C VAL A 306 -9.61 2.58 3.94
N ASN A 307 -8.41 2.24 3.48
CA ASN A 307 -7.82 0.93 3.73
C ASN A 307 -7.56 0.69 5.22
N VAL A 308 -7.09 1.69 5.95
CA VAL A 308 -6.93 1.62 7.42
C VAL A 308 -8.28 1.47 8.11
N ALA A 309 -9.36 2.12 7.63
CA ALA A 309 -10.69 1.97 8.19
C ALA A 309 -11.24 0.52 8.05
N VAL A 310 -10.92 -0.16 6.94
CA VAL A 310 -11.25 -1.59 6.79
C VAL A 310 -10.46 -2.43 7.79
N ILE A 311 -9.16 -2.18 7.96
CA ILE A 311 -8.33 -2.88 8.96
C ILE A 311 -8.91 -2.69 10.38
N GLU A 312 -9.25 -1.46 10.78
CA GLU A 312 -9.89 -1.21 12.08
C GLU A 312 -11.22 -1.96 12.24
N ALA A 313 -12.03 -2.05 11.18
CA ALA A 313 -13.28 -2.82 11.22
C ALA A 313 -13.02 -4.33 11.37
N VAL A 314 -11.99 -4.88 10.71
CA VAL A 314 -11.57 -6.28 10.88
C VAL A 314 -11.15 -6.54 12.33
N VAL A 315 -10.33 -5.66 12.90
CA VAL A 315 -9.87 -5.76 14.30
C VAL A 315 -11.05 -5.69 15.27
N ARG A 316 -11.99 -4.75 15.06
CA ARG A 316 -13.21 -4.65 15.89
C ARG A 316 -14.06 -5.92 15.81
N SER A 317 -14.32 -6.43 14.61
CA SER A 317 -15.10 -7.66 14.39
C SER A 317 -14.43 -8.88 15.04
N ALA A 318 -13.12 -9.02 14.92
CA ALA A 318 -12.35 -10.11 15.54
C ALA A 318 -12.42 -10.09 17.07
N ARG A 319 -12.48 -8.89 17.67
CA ARG A 319 -12.55 -8.71 19.13
C ARG A 319 -13.96 -8.94 19.70
N SER A 320 -14.97 -8.45 19.00
CA SER A 320 -16.36 -8.56 19.48
C SER A 320 -17.02 -9.88 19.10
N GLY A 321 -16.53 -10.56 18.06
CA GLY A 321 -17.23 -11.69 17.45
C GLY A 321 -18.45 -11.28 16.61
N GLU A 322 -18.69 -9.97 16.46
CA GLU A 322 -19.85 -9.42 15.75
C GLU A 322 -19.43 -8.76 14.44
N SER A 323 -20.41 -8.57 13.54
CA SER A 323 -20.14 -7.78 12.32
C SER A 323 -19.82 -6.33 12.66
N ALA A 324 -18.91 -5.72 11.90
CA ALA A 324 -18.46 -4.34 12.11
C ALA A 324 -18.62 -3.50 10.83
N PRO A 325 -19.33 -2.36 10.88
CA PRO A 325 -19.38 -1.44 9.75
C PRO A 325 -18.01 -0.78 9.56
N VAL A 326 -17.65 -0.52 8.29
CA VAL A 326 -16.48 0.28 7.96
C VAL A 326 -16.86 1.76 8.05
N SER A 327 -16.22 2.48 8.98
CA SER A 327 -16.45 3.93 9.14
C SER A 327 -15.52 4.68 8.17
N ALA A 328 -16.11 5.32 7.17
CA ALA A 328 -15.32 6.13 6.24
C ALA A 328 -14.59 7.27 6.96
N PRO A 329 -13.34 7.59 6.58
CA PRO A 329 -12.63 8.76 7.09
C PRO A 329 -13.42 10.05 6.83
N ARG A 330 -13.30 11.03 7.72
CA ARG A 330 -13.98 12.33 7.59
C ARG A 330 -13.49 13.08 6.36
N GLY A 331 -14.36 13.85 5.73
CA GLY A 331 -14.07 14.67 4.54
C GLY A 331 -14.61 14.05 3.24
N ARG A 332 -14.67 14.87 2.16
CA ARG A 332 -15.11 14.40 0.84
C ARG A 332 -14.06 13.45 0.27
N LEU A 333 -14.49 12.28 -0.17
CA LEU A 333 -13.70 11.44 -1.07
C LEU A 333 -13.62 12.21 -2.39
N GLY A 334 -12.49 12.82 -2.69
CA GLY A 334 -12.23 13.52 -3.94
C GLY A 334 -11.97 12.55 -5.07
#